data_7c296ec3e9976c3b824792632b19d327
#
_entry.id   7c296ec3e9976c3b824792632b19d327
#
_cell.length_a   1.000
_cell.length_b   1.000
_cell.length_c   1.000
_cell.angle_alpha   90.00
_cell.angle_beta   90.00
_cell.angle_gamma   90.00
#
_symmetry.space_group_name_H-M   'P 1'
#
loop_
_entity.id
_entity.type
_entity.pdbx_description
1 polymer ?
#
loop_
_entity_poly.entity_id
_entity_poly.type
_entity_poly.pdbx_seq_one_letter_code
_entity_poly.pdbx_strand_id
1 'polypeptide(L)'
;VFYLCGLIERKKLDMRLKTLATHPVWREPRTVFGVWMLTGVIFAIVKLLIGKYNNYKIFEGVYWHAIEGLTLYGDHYPEYYDSNHYGILFSLIIAPFALLPEWLGIILWIAGNTALLFYAISRLPLSSTQKIIIYWYSYCELMTAQGVQQFNISVAAFILLSFVLILEKKDFWAAGIIMLGTFIKIYPIVGLAFFFFSRQKVRLLASCLFWGLVCFVIPVLYTPGFEYVISQYIDWFERLKVKNMLNMFADPQNISLLGVVRKISGNAEYSDMWLIIPGLILFCIPYLRISQYKYPAFRFMLLANVLLFVVLFSTGSEASGYIIAMIGVAIWYICSVSPHKKYTYWLWIATLVIVGLSTTELVPSIVRNGLIRPYVIKAWPCIVVWLTICYEMCFLDFSHSPYKHITT
;
A
#
# COMPACT_ATOMS: atom_id res chain seq x y z
N VAL A 1 -16.86 -49.04 -17.36
CA VAL A 1 -17.78 -47.98 -17.77
C VAL A 1 -17.75 -46.82 -16.79
N PHE A 2 -17.89 -47.01 -15.45
CA PHE A 2 -17.87 -45.93 -14.44
C PHE A 2 -16.56 -45.17 -14.39
N TYR A 3 -15.41 -45.80 -14.58
CA TYR A 3 -14.08 -45.11 -14.56
C TYR A 3 -13.88 -44.20 -15.79
N LEU A 4 -14.38 -44.61 -16.96
CA LEU A 4 -14.34 -43.79 -18.17
C LEU A 4 -15.30 -42.60 -18.13
N CYS A 5 -16.50 -42.75 -17.54
CA CYS A 5 -17.41 -41.64 -17.30
C CYS A 5 -16.79 -40.57 -16.38
N GLY A 6 -16.14 -40.97 -15.28
CA GLY A 6 -15.46 -40.06 -14.38
C GLY A 6 -14.29 -39.29 -15.02
N LEU A 7 -13.54 -39.93 -15.92
CA LEU A 7 -12.47 -39.28 -16.69
C LEU A 7 -13.00 -38.28 -17.74
N ILE A 8 -14.13 -38.59 -18.37
CA ILE A 8 -14.79 -37.70 -19.35
C ILE A 8 -15.38 -36.48 -18.65
N GLU A 9 -16.02 -36.66 -17.49
CA GLU A 9 -16.53 -35.52 -16.68
C GLU A 9 -15.41 -34.63 -16.16
N ARG A 10 -14.30 -35.18 -15.65
CA ARG A 10 -13.11 -34.39 -15.25
C ARG A 10 -12.54 -33.61 -16.45
N LYS A 11 -12.37 -34.24 -17.64
CA LYS A 11 -11.89 -33.52 -18.83
C LYS A 11 -12.85 -32.38 -19.25
N LYS A 12 -14.17 -32.63 -19.19
CA LYS A 12 -15.17 -31.58 -19.49
C LYS A 12 -15.13 -30.45 -18.46
N LEU A 13 -14.96 -30.77 -17.19
CA LEU A 13 -14.82 -29.77 -16.11
C LEU A 13 -13.53 -28.96 -16.30
N ASP A 14 -12.39 -29.62 -16.57
CA ASP A 14 -11.10 -28.93 -16.82
C ASP A 14 -11.16 -28.04 -18.06
N MET A 15 -11.84 -28.45 -19.13
CA MET A 15 -12.05 -27.59 -20.31
C MET A 15 -12.93 -26.38 -19.96
N ARG A 16 -14.02 -26.58 -19.22
CA ARG A 16 -14.88 -25.46 -18.78
C ARG A 16 -14.16 -24.51 -17.89
N LEU A 17 -13.35 -24.99 -16.93
CA LEU A 17 -12.54 -24.15 -16.03
C LEU A 17 -11.47 -23.38 -16.82
N LYS A 18 -10.79 -24.00 -17.78
CA LYS A 18 -9.85 -23.31 -18.68
C LYS A 18 -10.53 -22.22 -19.49
N THR A 19 -11.70 -22.51 -20.06
CA THR A 19 -12.48 -21.54 -20.85
C THR A 19 -12.94 -20.37 -19.96
N LEU A 20 -13.39 -20.65 -18.75
CA LEU A 20 -13.74 -19.60 -17.78
C LEU A 20 -12.53 -18.75 -17.40
N ALA A 21 -11.39 -19.36 -17.05
CA ALA A 21 -10.18 -18.66 -16.64
C ALA A 21 -9.56 -17.80 -17.76
N THR A 22 -9.72 -18.21 -19.03
CA THR A 22 -9.20 -17.47 -20.18
C THR A 22 -10.22 -16.53 -20.82
N HIS A 23 -11.43 -16.46 -20.28
CA HIS A 23 -12.50 -15.66 -20.86
C HIS A 23 -12.14 -14.18 -20.93
N PRO A 24 -12.40 -13.48 -22.06
CA PRO A 24 -12.06 -12.08 -22.25
C PRO A 24 -12.62 -11.14 -21.17
N VAL A 25 -13.72 -11.53 -20.52
CA VAL A 25 -14.36 -10.76 -19.44
C VAL A 25 -13.37 -10.39 -18.31
N TRP A 26 -12.39 -11.24 -18.01
CA TRP A 26 -11.37 -10.99 -16.99
C TRP A 26 -10.34 -9.93 -17.39
N ARG A 27 -10.35 -9.52 -18.65
CA ARG A 27 -9.51 -8.43 -19.19
C ARG A 27 -10.26 -7.11 -19.25
N GLU A 28 -11.53 -7.09 -18.90
CA GLU A 28 -12.35 -5.88 -18.85
C GLU A 28 -12.17 -5.15 -17.51
N PRO A 29 -11.76 -3.87 -17.50
CA PRO A 29 -11.60 -3.11 -16.26
C PRO A 29 -12.86 -3.05 -15.39
N ARG A 30 -14.04 -3.01 -16.04
CA ARG A 30 -15.35 -3.01 -15.34
C ARG A 30 -15.57 -4.29 -14.54
N THR A 31 -15.18 -5.43 -15.10
CA THR A 31 -15.28 -6.72 -14.40
C THR A 31 -14.36 -6.76 -13.19
N VAL A 32 -13.10 -6.32 -13.37
CA VAL A 32 -12.14 -6.26 -12.25
C VAL A 32 -12.67 -5.34 -11.15
N PHE A 33 -13.17 -4.16 -11.51
CA PHE A 33 -13.76 -3.23 -10.56
C PHE A 33 -14.95 -3.87 -9.80
N GLY A 34 -15.84 -4.54 -10.55
CA GLY A 34 -16.96 -5.26 -9.95
C GLY A 34 -16.53 -6.35 -8.96
N VAL A 35 -15.49 -7.13 -9.31
CA VAL A 35 -14.93 -8.14 -8.40
C VAL A 35 -14.31 -7.49 -7.16
N TRP A 36 -13.54 -6.44 -7.30
CA TRP A 36 -12.93 -5.71 -6.19
C TRP A 36 -13.97 -5.13 -5.22
N MET A 37 -15.03 -4.54 -5.77
CA MET A 37 -16.13 -3.98 -4.98
C MET A 37 -16.93 -5.08 -4.28
N LEU A 38 -17.28 -6.15 -4.99
CA LEU A 38 -18.03 -7.26 -4.44
C LEU A 38 -17.30 -7.93 -3.26
N THR A 39 -16.00 -8.19 -3.41
CA THR A 39 -15.20 -8.76 -2.31
C THR A 39 -15.11 -7.80 -1.12
N GLY A 40 -14.97 -6.51 -1.35
CA GLY A 40 -14.98 -5.50 -0.28
C GLY A 40 -16.31 -5.49 0.50
N VAL A 41 -17.43 -5.53 -0.21
CA VAL A 41 -18.77 -5.62 0.40
C VAL A 41 -18.94 -6.93 1.17
N ILE A 42 -18.50 -8.05 0.62
CA ILE A 42 -18.55 -9.36 1.30
C ILE A 42 -17.73 -9.31 2.60
N PHE A 43 -16.51 -8.75 2.57
CA PHE A 43 -15.71 -8.61 3.78
C PHE A 43 -16.38 -7.70 4.81
N ALA A 44 -16.97 -6.56 4.39
CA ALA A 44 -17.71 -5.70 5.30
C ALA A 44 -18.83 -6.45 6.01
N ILE A 45 -19.68 -7.16 5.25
CA ILE A 45 -20.81 -7.92 5.80
C ILE A 45 -20.31 -9.03 6.73
N VAL A 46 -19.34 -9.83 6.32
CA VAL A 46 -18.80 -10.92 7.14
C VAL A 46 -18.23 -10.36 8.45
N LYS A 47 -17.45 -9.28 8.39
CA LYS A 47 -16.84 -8.66 9.59
C LYS A 47 -17.88 -8.09 10.54
N LEU A 48 -18.95 -7.49 10.03
CA LEU A 48 -20.09 -7.04 10.82
C LEU A 48 -20.78 -8.22 11.51
N LEU A 49 -21.08 -9.30 10.79
CA LEU A 49 -21.77 -10.47 11.34
C LEU A 49 -20.99 -11.16 12.45
N ILE A 50 -19.64 -11.18 12.37
CA ILE A 50 -18.79 -11.81 13.39
C ILE A 50 -18.23 -10.82 14.43
N GLY A 51 -18.62 -9.55 14.38
CA GLY A 51 -18.18 -8.51 15.31
C GLY A 51 -16.67 -8.18 15.25
N LYS A 52 -15.99 -8.45 14.12
CA LYS A 52 -14.52 -8.27 13.97
C LYS A 52 -14.17 -7.10 13.06
N TYR A 53 -14.58 -5.88 13.45
CA TYR A 53 -14.33 -4.64 12.70
C TYR A 53 -13.76 -3.51 13.59
N ASN A 54 -12.94 -3.88 14.56
CA ASN A 54 -12.35 -2.96 15.53
C ASN A 54 -11.59 -1.79 14.89
N ASN A 55 -10.90 -1.99 13.76
CA ASN A 55 -10.23 -0.89 13.07
C ASN A 55 -11.22 0.19 12.59
N TYR A 56 -12.41 -0.22 12.12
CA TYR A 56 -13.43 0.75 11.73
C TYR A 56 -13.98 1.51 12.95
N LYS A 57 -14.16 0.83 14.10
CA LYS A 57 -14.57 1.49 15.35
C LYS A 57 -13.55 2.51 15.83
N ILE A 58 -12.24 2.19 15.75
CA ILE A 58 -11.19 3.19 16.02
C ILE A 58 -11.34 4.40 15.09
N PHE A 59 -11.57 4.17 13.80
CA PHE A 59 -11.69 5.25 12.82
C PHE A 59 -12.92 6.13 13.09
N GLU A 60 -14.07 5.53 13.34
CA GLU A 60 -15.30 6.24 13.73
C GLU A 60 -15.08 7.05 15.01
N GLY A 61 -14.47 6.45 16.03
CA GLY A 61 -14.11 7.11 17.29
C GLY A 61 -13.20 8.33 17.09
N VAL A 62 -12.27 8.30 16.13
CA VAL A 62 -11.42 9.47 15.83
C VAL A 62 -12.25 10.70 15.44
N TYR A 63 -13.36 10.53 14.71
CA TYR A 63 -14.25 11.64 14.37
C TYR A 63 -14.97 12.19 15.60
N TRP A 64 -15.62 11.30 16.37
CA TRP A 64 -16.40 11.71 17.52
C TRP A 64 -15.54 12.34 18.62
N HIS A 65 -14.41 11.71 18.96
CA HIS A 65 -13.48 12.25 19.95
C HIS A 65 -12.88 13.59 19.51
N ALA A 66 -12.61 13.79 18.22
CA ALA A 66 -12.12 15.07 17.70
C ALA A 66 -13.10 16.21 17.91
N ILE A 67 -14.41 15.96 17.71
CA ILE A 67 -15.47 16.95 17.91
C ILE A 67 -15.72 17.22 19.39
N GLU A 68 -15.69 16.17 20.21
CA GLU A 68 -15.90 16.25 21.65
C GLU A 68 -14.68 16.81 22.42
N GLY A 69 -13.54 16.97 21.75
CA GLY A 69 -12.31 17.46 22.36
C GLY A 69 -11.61 16.45 23.26
N LEU A 70 -11.90 15.16 23.06
CA LEU A 70 -11.22 14.06 23.76
C LEU A 70 -9.87 13.75 23.10
N THR A 71 -8.96 13.11 23.84
CA THR A 71 -7.69 12.66 23.25
C THR A 71 -7.95 11.58 22.20
N LEU A 72 -7.29 11.68 21.04
CA LEU A 72 -7.42 10.71 19.95
C LEU A 72 -6.52 9.46 20.17
N TYR A 73 -5.61 9.50 21.13
CA TYR A 73 -4.55 8.49 21.29
C TYR A 73 -4.60 7.77 22.65
N GLY A 74 -5.66 8.05 23.41
CA GLY A 74 -5.96 7.40 24.68
C GLY A 74 -6.47 5.95 24.52
N ASP A 75 -6.71 5.34 25.67
CA ASP A 75 -7.46 4.10 25.79
C ASP A 75 -8.96 4.43 25.87
N HIS A 76 -9.73 3.97 24.90
CA HIS A 76 -11.17 4.20 24.80
C HIS A 76 -12.00 2.92 24.98
N TYR A 77 -11.45 1.94 25.72
CA TYR A 77 -12.22 0.74 26.09
C TYR A 77 -13.47 1.14 26.92
N PRO A 78 -14.68 0.60 26.66
CA PRO A 78 -14.98 -0.55 25.82
C PRO A 78 -15.39 -0.21 24.35
N GLU A 79 -15.29 1.02 23.89
CA GLU A 79 -15.70 1.40 22.53
C GLU A 79 -14.93 0.60 21.48
N TYR A 80 -13.60 0.53 21.65
CA TYR A 80 -12.72 -0.27 20.80
C TYR A 80 -11.45 -0.71 21.56
N TYR A 81 -10.74 -1.66 20.96
CA TYR A 81 -9.44 -2.12 21.45
C TYR A 81 -8.31 -1.48 20.64
N ASP A 82 -7.10 -1.35 21.23
CA ASP A 82 -5.94 -0.66 20.66
C ASP A 82 -6.20 0.87 20.58
N SER A 83 -5.38 1.61 19.89
CA SER A 83 -5.51 3.07 19.82
C SER A 83 -5.33 3.58 18.40
N ASN A 84 -5.75 4.80 18.18
CA ASN A 84 -5.55 5.51 16.92
C ASN A 84 -4.04 5.74 16.64
N HIS A 85 -3.64 5.64 15.37
CA HIS A 85 -2.28 5.88 14.89
C HIS A 85 -2.26 6.86 13.71
N TYR A 86 -3.40 7.47 13.40
CA TYR A 86 -3.58 8.44 12.32
C TYR A 86 -3.59 9.85 12.89
N GLY A 87 -3.09 10.82 12.10
CA GLY A 87 -3.13 12.22 12.49
C GLY A 87 -4.56 12.76 12.60
N ILE A 88 -4.75 13.85 13.34
CA ILE A 88 -6.06 14.46 13.59
C ILE A 88 -6.86 14.76 12.30
N LEU A 89 -6.18 15.08 11.19
CA LEU A 89 -6.83 15.32 9.90
C LEU A 89 -7.64 14.10 9.39
N PHE A 90 -7.33 12.90 9.88
CA PHE A 90 -8.09 11.69 9.55
C PHE A 90 -9.55 11.77 9.98
N SER A 91 -9.86 12.52 11.06
CA SER A 91 -11.24 12.73 11.52
C SER A 91 -12.13 13.33 10.43
N LEU A 92 -11.59 14.25 9.60
CA LEU A 92 -12.33 14.82 8.47
C LEU A 92 -12.59 13.79 7.36
N ILE A 93 -11.64 12.88 7.13
CA ILE A 93 -11.77 11.86 6.08
C ILE A 93 -12.79 10.79 6.45
N ILE A 94 -12.83 10.39 7.72
CA ILE A 94 -13.77 9.39 8.19
C ILE A 94 -15.16 9.97 8.48
N ALA A 95 -15.29 11.29 8.68
CA ALA A 95 -16.56 11.95 9.02
C ALA A 95 -17.76 11.52 8.18
N PRO A 96 -17.71 11.49 6.82
CA PRO A 96 -18.84 11.09 6.01
C PRO A 96 -19.33 9.66 6.27
N PHE A 97 -18.47 8.80 6.80
CA PHE A 97 -18.76 7.41 7.12
C PHE A 97 -19.20 7.25 8.59
N ALA A 98 -18.59 7.99 9.50
CA ALA A 98 -18.88 7.99 10.93
C ALA A 98 -20.28 8.58 11.25
N LEU A 99 -20.80 9.44 10.38
CA LEU A 99 -22.15 10.03 10.50
C LEU A 99 -23.28 9.09 10.00
N LEU A 100 -22.92 7.96 9.40
CA LEU A 100 -23.86 6.97 8.89
C LEU A 100 -24.08 5.86 9.94
N PRO A 101 -25.17 5.08 9.82
CA PRO A 101 -25.28 3.84 10.59
C PRO A 101 -24.03 2.97 10.34
N GLU A 102 -23.48 2.38 11.39
CA GLU A 102 -22.19 1.65 11.39
C GLU A 102 -22.07 0.63 10.24
N TRP A 103 -23.13 -0.13 9.98
CA TRP A 103 -23.16 -1.11 8.89
C TRP A 103 -23.00 -0.48 7.50
N LEU A 104 -23.55 0.71 7.28
CA LEU A 104 -23.43 1.43 6.01
C LEU A 104 -22.09 2.13 5.91
N GLY A 105 -21.64 2.72 7.02
CA GLY A 105 -20.35 3.40 7.11
C GLY A 105 -19.18 2.48 6.74
N ILE A 106 -19.13 1.27 7.33
CA ILE A 106 -18.04 0.31 7.02
C ILE A 106 -18.07 -0.18 5.57
N ILE A 107 -19.26 -0.42 4.99
CA ILE A 107 -19.40 -0.82 3.58
C ILE A 107 -18.86 0.29 2.67
N LEU A 108 -19.31 1.53 2.89
CA LEU A 108 -18.90 2.67 2.08
C LEU A 108 -17.43 3.03 2.28
N TRP A 109 -16.88 2.86 3.50
CA TRP A 109 -15.47 3.03 3.78
C TRP A 109 -14.59 2.08 2.95
N ILE A 110 -14.90 0.78 2.97
CA ILE A 110 -14.15 -0.21 2.18
C ILE A 110 -14.33 0.05 0.68
N ALA A 111 -15.56 0.35 0.25
CA ALA A 111 -15.87 0.65 -1.15
C ALA A 111 -15.13 1.90 -1.64
N GLY A 112 -15.12 2.98 -0.85
CA GLY A 112 -14.44 4.23 -1.18
C GLY A 112 -12.93 4.06 -1.33
N ASN A 113 -12.28 3.37 -0.36
CA ASN A 113 -10.85 3.07 -0.45
C ASN A 113 -10.54 2.20 -1.69
N THR A 114 -11.37 1.19 -1.97
CA THR A 114 -11.23 0.31 -3.13
C THR A 114 -11.37 1.08 -4.45
N ALA A 115 -12.40 1.92 -4.56
CA ALA A 115 -12.63 2.75 -5.74
C ALA A 115 -11.49 3.75 -5.98
N LEU A 116 -10.96 4.36 -4.91
CA LEU A 116 -9.83 5.30 -4.99
C LEU A 116 -8.57 4.61 -5.53
N LEU A 117 -8.25 3.41 -5.06
CA LEU A 117 -7.10 2.65 -5.57
C LEU A 117 -7.30 2.23 -7.03
N PHE A 118 -8.49 1.73 -7.35
CA PHE A 118 -8.81 1.37 -8.74
C PHE A 118 -8.64 2.58 -9.67
N TYR A 119 -9.18 3.73 -9.28
CA TYR A 119 -9.01 4.99 -10.00
C TYR A 119 -7.54 5.38 -10.15
N ALA A 120 -6.76 5.32 -9.07
CA ALA A 120 -5.33 5.65 -9.10
C ALA A 120 -4.54 4.80 -10.10
N ILE A 121 -4.77 3.48 -10.11
CA ILE A 121 -4.15 2.58 -11.11
C ILE A 121 -4.66 2.90 -12.52
N SER A 122 -5.95 3.22 -12.70
CA SER A 122 -6.51 3.60 -13.99
C SER A 122 -5.86 4.84 -14.61
N ARG A 123 -5.37 5.77 -13.75
CA ARG A 123 -4.70 7.00 -14.17
C ARG A 123 -3.24 6.81 -14.58
N LEU A 124 -2.63 5.67 -14.24
CA LEU A 124 -1.26 5.41 -14.69
C LEU A 124 -1.19 5.42 -16.23
N PRO A 125 -0.19 6.08 -16.85
CA PRO A 125 -0.02 6.10 -18.30
C PRO A 125 0.54 4.75 -18.81
N LEU A 126 -0.22 3.68 -18.58
CA LEU A 126 0.04 2.29 -18.97
C LEU A 126 -1.06 1.81 -19.92
N SER A 127 -0.76 0.80 -20.72
CA SER A 127 -1.77 0.14 -21.55
C SER A 127 -2.84 -0.57 -20.71
N SER A 128 -4.02 -0.80 -21.28
CA SER A 128 -5.10 -1.53 -20.60
C SER A 128 -4.65 -2.89 -20.10
N THR A 129 -3.88 -3.64 -20.90
CA THR A 129 -3.33 -4.94 -20.50
C THR A 129 -2.39 -4.84 -19.30
N GLN A 130 -1.52 -3.83 -19.26
CA GLN A 130 -0.60 -3.61 -18.14
C GLN A 130 -1.35 -3.25 -16.86
N LYS A 131 -2.40 -2.41 -16.96
CA LYS A 131 -3.26 -2.09 -15.81
C LYS A 131 -3.99 -3.34 -15.29
N ILE A 132 -4.49 -4.19 -16.18
CA ILE A 132 -5.13 -5.46 -15.80
C ILE A 132 -4.16 -6.37 -15.05
N ILE A 133 -2.88 -6.42 -15.46
CA ILE A 133 -1.85 -7.17 -14.72
C ILE A 133 -1.71 -6.60 -13.30
N ILE A 134 -1.60 -5.28 -13.14
CA ILE A 134 -1.48 -4.66 -11.82
C ILE A 134 -2.70 -4.98 -10.95
N TYR A 135 -3.92 -4.86 -11.49
CA TYR A 135 -5.14 -5.13 -10.77
C TYR A 135 -5.19 -6.57 -10.23
N TRP A 136 -4.97 -7.57 -11.07
CA TRP A 136 -5.05 -8.97 -10.65
C TRP A 136 -3.87 -9.38 -9.76
N TYR A 137 -2.68 -8.85 -10.04
CA TYR A 137 -1.50 -9.17 -9.25
C TYR A 137 -1.59 -8.67 -7.82
N SER A 138 -2.20 -7.51 -7.60
CA SER A 138 -2.38 -6.92 -6.28
C SER A 138 -3.66 -7.40 -5.56
N TYR A 139 -4.51 -8.20 -6.19
CA TYR A 139 -5.84 -8.53 -5.69
C TYR A 139 -5.83 -9.28 -4.35
N CYS A 140 -4.93 -10.26 -4.15
CA CYS A 140 -4.84 -10.99 -2.89
C CYS A 140 -4.53 -10.06 -1.70
N GLU A 141 -3.64 -9.09 -1.90
CA GLU A 141 -3.28 -8.14 -0.86
C GLU A 141 -4.35 -7.05 -0.69
N LEU A 142 -5.10 -6.72 -1.74
CA LEU A 142 -6.29 -5.89 -1.61
C LEU A 142 -7.32 -6.57 -0.70
N MET A 143 -7.61 -7.85 -0.92
CA MET A 143 -8.53 -8.62 -0.06
C MET A 143 -8.05 -8.63 1.40
N THR A 144 -6.74 -8.79 1.64
CA THR A 144 -6.16 -8.72 2.98
C THR A 144 -6.42 -7.35 3.63
N ALA A 145 -6.20 -6.26 2.90
CA ALA A 145 -6.40 -4.90 3.40
C ALA A 145 -7.89 -4.56 3.62
N GLN A 146 -8.78 -5.01 2.72
CA GLN A 146 -10.24 -4.88 2.87
C GLN A 146 -10.73 -5.65 4.11
N GLY A 147 -10.22 -6.88 4.31
CA GLY A 147 -10.60 -7.74 5.44
C GLY A 147 -10.27 -7.18 6.83
N VAL A 148 -9.33 -6.23 6.91
CA VAL A 148 -8.98 -5.52 8.15
C VAL A 148 -9.31 -4.01 8.10
N GLN A 149 -10.08 -3.56 7.12
CA GLN A 149 -10.58 -2.17 6.91
C GLN A 149 -9.49 -1.09 6.90
N GLN A 150 -8.25 -1.45 6.57
CA GLN A 150 -7.08 -0.58 6.69
C GLN A 150 -7.00 0.51 5.60
N PHE A 151 -6.48 1.67 6.00
CA PHE A 151 -6.25 2.82 5.11
C PHE A 151 -5.07 2.63 4.14
N ASN A 152 -4.32 1.54 4.23
CA ASN A 152 -3.18 1.24 3.36
C ASN A 152 -3.56 1.21 1.87
N ILE A 153 -4.82 0.89 1.55
CA ILE A 153 -5.38 0.95 0.19
C ILE A 153 -5.29 2.39 -0.35
N SER A 154 -5.74 3.37 0.44
CA SER A 154 -5.68 4.79 0.07
C SER A 154 -4.25 5.34 0.10
N VAL A 155 -3.37 4.84 0.98
CA VAL A 155 -1.94 5.20 0.96
C VAL A 155 -1.32 4.83 -0.39
N ALA A 156 -1.56 3.61 -0.90
CA ALA A 156 -1.12 3.21 -2.23
C ALA A 156 -1.66 4.16 -3.31
N ALA A 157 -2.96 4.47 -3.26
CA ALA A 157 -3.59 5.38 -4.20
C ALA A 157 -2.97 6.78 -4.17
N PHE A 158 -2.67 7.34 -3.01
CA PHE A 158 -2.05 8.66 -2.87
C PHE A 158 -0.64 8.69 -3.47
N ILE A 159 0.17 7.65 -3.25
CA ILE A 159 1.51 7.56 -3.87
C ILE A 159 1.40 7.49 -5.39
N LEU A 160 0.49 6.66 -5.93
CA LEU A 160 0.26 6.55 -7.37
C LEU A 160 -0.23 7.86 -7.99
N LEU A 161 -1.22 8.52 -7.36
CA LEU A 161 -1.78 9.77 -7.86
C LEU A 161 -0.77 10.91 -7.79
N SER A 162 0.06 11.00 -6.75
CA SER A 162 1.13 12.00 -6.66
C SER A 162 2.13 11.85 -7.81
N PHE A 163 2.52 10.62 -8.14
CA PHE A 163 3.36 10.32 -9.30
C PHE A 163 2.71 10.77 -10.62
N VAL A 164 1.45 10.37 -10.85
CA VAL A 164 0.71 10.74 -12.08
C VAL A 164 0.59 12.26 -12.23
N LEU A 165 0.20 12.96 -11.16
CA LEU A 165 0.01 14.41 -11.19
C LEU A 165 1.33 15.16 -11.46
N ILE A 166 2.46 14.68 -10.94
CA ILE A 166 3.77 15.23 -11.25
C ILE A 166 4.10 15.02 -12.73
N LEU A 167 3.84 13.84 -13.30
CA LEU A 167 4.02 13.58 -14.73
C LEU A 167 3.12 14.47 -15.60
N GLU A 168 1.89 14.75 -15.16
CA GLU A 168 0.93 15.65 -15.81
C GLU A 168 1.25 17.15 -15.59
N LYS A 169 2.34 17.49 -14.90
CA LYS A 169 2.75 18.88 -14.56
C LYS A 169 1.74 19.60 -13.65
N LYS A 170 0.97 18.86 -12.89
CA LYS A 170 -0.02 19.36 -11.92
C LYS A 170 0.57 19.39 -10.52
N ASP A 171 1.74 20.04 -10.37
CA ASP A 171 2.54 20.02 -9.14
C ASP A 171 1.77 20.53 -7.92
N PHE A 172 0.86 21.51 -8.08
CA PHE A 172 0.03 22.02 -6.99
C PHE A 172 -0.88 20.92 -6.40
N TRP A 173 -1.56 20.15 -7.25
CA TRP A 173 -2.44 19.07 -6.80
C TRP A 173 -1.66 17.85 -6.32
N ALA A 174 -0.49 17.57 -6.93
CA ALA A 174 0.41 16.53 -6.44
C ALA A 174 0.84 16.79 -4.99
N ALA A 175 1.25 18.04 -4.70
CA ALA A 175 1.58 18.49 -3.37
C ALA A 175 0.40 18.33 -2.39
N GLY A 176 -0.83 18.68 -2.85
CA GLY A 176 -2.05 18.51 -2.05
C GLY A 176 -2.28 17.07 -1.63
N ILE A 177 -2.15 16.12 -2.56
CA ILE A 177 -2.32 14.69 -2.26
C ILE A 177 -1.20 14.17 -1.33
N ILE A 178 0.05 14.59 -1.56
CA ILE A 178 1.18 14.21 -0.70
C ILE A 178 0.94 14.71 0.72
N MET A 179 0.61 16.00 0.90
CA MET A 179 0.42 16.58 2.22
C MET A 179 -0.83 16.03 2.91
N LEU A 180 -1.96 15.94 2.21
CA LEU A 180 -3.17 15.32 2.74
C LEU A 180 -2.88 13.92 3.29
N GLY A 181 -2.25 13.08 2.47
CA GLY A 181 -1.89 11.74 2.89
C GLY A 181 -0.93 11.71 4.08
N THR A 182 0.07 12.60 4.09
CA THR A 182 1.09 12.69 5.15
C THR A 182 0.48 13.09 6.50
N PHE A 183 -0.46 14.04 6.51
CA PHE A 183 -1.16 14.48 7.72
C PHE A 183 -2.18 13.47 8.24
N ILE A 184 -2.54 12.47 7.41
CA ILE A 184 -3.37 11.33 7.82
C ILE A 184 -2.48 10.18 8.31
N LYS A 185 -1.53 9.76 7.51
CA LYS A 185 -0.60 8.64 7.79
C LYS A 185 0.73 8.94 7.10
N ILE A 186 1.80 9.09 7.80
CA ILE A 186 3.09 9.64 7.34
C ILE A 186 3.58 9.09 5.98
N TYR A 187 3.25 7.86 5.63
CA TYR A 187 3.79 7.16 4.45
C TYR A 187 3.69 7.92 3.11
N PRO A 188 2.60 8.62 2.75
CA PRO A 188 2.52 9.37 1.49
C PRO A 188 3.56 10.46 1.29
N ILE A 189 4.30 10.88 2.33
CA ILE A 189 5.45 11.80 2.21
C ILE A 189 6.48 11.31 1.19
N VAL A 190 6.56 9.98 0.96
CA VAL A 190 7.44 9.38 -0.06
C VAL A 190 7.11 9.83 -1.48
N GLY A 191 5.94 10.45 -1.71
CA GLY A 191 5.61 11.12 -2.97
C GLY A 191 6.59 12.24 -3.33
N LEU A 192 7.31 12.83 -2.35
CA LEU A 192 8.39 13.78 -2.59
C LEU A 192 9.59 13.15 -3.31
N ALA A 193 9.73 11.81 -3.32
CA ALA A 193 10.72 11.12 -4.12
C ALA A 193 10.59 11.41 -5.63
N PHE A 194 9.41 11.82 -6.10
CA PHE A 194 9.18 12.19 -7.49
C PHE A 194 9.55 13.64 -7.81
N PHE A 195 10.09 14.40 -6.84
CA PHE A 195 10.49 15.80 -6.98
C PHE A 195 11.36 16.07 -8.22
N PHE A 196 12.31 15.17 -8.50
CA PHE A 196 13.22 15.35 -9.64
C PHE A 196 12.53 15.24 -11.00
N PHE A 197 11.34 14.62 -11.07
CA PHE A 197 10.52 14.53 -12.29
C PHE A 197 9.62 15.75 -12.51
N SER A 198 9.43 16.57 -11.46
CA SER A 198 8.72 17.85 -11.60
C SER A 198 9.50 18.80 -12.50
N ARG A 199 8.78 19.48 -13.39
CA ARG A 199 9.34 20.56 -14.21
C ARG A 199 9.41 21.89 -13.45
N GLN A 200 8.56 22.08 -12.46
CA GLN A 200 8.44 23.32 -11.66
C GLN A 200 8.74 23.03 -10.18
N LYS A 201 9.98 22.65 -9.89
CA LYS A 201 10.42 22.21 -8.56
C LYS A 201 10.10 23.20 -7.44
N VAL A 202 10.33 24.48 -7.67
CA VAL A 202 10.01 25.55 -6.70
C VAL A 202 8.51 25.62 -6.44
N ARG A 203 7.70 25.52 -7.49
CA ARG A 203 6.23 25.49 -7.35
C ARG A 203 5.76 24.27 -6.56
N LEU A 204 6.35 23.09 -6.80
CA LEU A 204 6.03 21.89 -6.03
C LEU A 204 6.31 22.09 -4.53
N LEU A 205 7.51 22.60 -4.17
CA LEU A 205 7.87 22.87 -2.77
C LEU A 205 6.97 23.94 -2.13
N ALA A 206 6.74 25.06 -2.81
CA ALA A 206 5.83 26.09 -2.34
C ALA A 206 4.40 25.55 -2.14
N SER A 207 3.95 24.69 -3.05
CA SER A 207 2.64 24.04 -2.91
C SER A 207 2.61 23.05 -1.75
N CYS A 208 3.71 22.34 -1.47
CA CYS A 208 3.80 21.49 -0.28
C CYS A 208 3.70 22.30 1.02
N LEU A 209 4.36 23.46 1.09
CA LEU A 209 4.24 24.35 2.24
C LEU A 209 2.81 24.90 2.39
N PHE A 210 2.19 25.32 1.29
CA PHE A 210 0.80 25.79 1.28
C PHE A 210 -0.17 24.69 1.78
N TRP A 211 -0.13 23.51 1.15
CA TRP A 211 -1.02 22.40 1.52
C TRP A 211 -0.69 21.84 2.91
N GLY A 212 0.58 21.86 3.32
CA GLY A 212 0.99 21.49 4.67
C GLY A 212 0.34 22.39 5.71
N LEU A 213 0.36 23.72 5.48
CA LEU A 213 -0.31 24.69 6.35
C LEU A 213 -1.83 24.47 6.36
N VAL A 214 -2.44 24.29 5.19
CA VAL A 214 -3.87 24.02 5.06
C VAL A 214 -4.27 22.74 5.83
N CYS A 215 -3.56 21.63 5.63
CA CYS A 215 -3.83 20.36 6.32
C CYS A 215 -3.61 20.45 7.83
N PHE A 216 -2.65 21.27 8.27
CA PHE A 216 -2.39 21.51 9.68
C PHE A 216 -3.51 22.31 10.35
N VAL A 217 -4.04 23.35 9.67
CA VAL A 217 -5.00 24.31 10.24
C VAL A 217 -6.45 23.85 10.12
N ILE A 218 -6.81 23.11 9.04
CA ILE A 218 -8.20 22.68 8.80
C ILE A 218 -8.88 22.05 10.03
N PRO A 219 -8.23 21.18 10.83
CA PRO A 219 -8.86 20.60 12.02
C PRO A 219 -9.36 21.62 13.03
N VAL A 220 -8.76 22.83 13.12
CA VAL A 220 -9.18 23.89 14.02
C VAL A 220 -10.61 24.35 13.76
N LEU A 221 -11.10 24.20 12.53
CA LEU A 221 -12.43 24.66 12.11
C LEU A 221 -13.59 23.83 12.68
N TYR A 222 -13.34 22.60 13.10
CA TYR A 222 -14.37 21.67 13.56
C TYR A 222 -14.05 20.97 14.89
N THR A 223 -12.93 21.35 15.53
CA THR A 223 -12.52 20.84 16.84
C THR A 223 -12.53 21.99 17.87
N PRO A 224 -12.32 21.73 19.17
CA PRO A 224 -12.38 22.77 20.20
C PRO A 224 -11.43 23.96 20.04
N GLY A 225 -10.46 23.88 19.15
CA GLY A 225 -9.59 25.02 18.84
C GLY A 225 -8.13 24.66 18.60
N PHE A 226 -7.33 25.71 18.47
CA PHE A 226 -5.94 25.58 18.04
C PHE A 226 -5.05 24.83 19.05
N GLU A 227 -5.23 25.08 20.35
CA GLU A 227 -4.46 24.41 21.41
C GLU A 227 -4.71 22.89 21.41
N TYR A 228 -5.97 22.50 21.24
CA TYR A 228 -6.34 21.09 21.10
C TYR A 228 -5.66 20.45 19.89
N VAL A 229 -5.69 21.09 18.73
CA VAL A 229 -5.05 20.57 17.51
C VAL A 229 -3.55 20.38 17.70
N ILE A 230 -2.86 21.34 18.33
CA ILE A 230 -1.43 21.22 18.64
C ILE A 230 -1.17 20.04 19.57
N SER A 231 -1.95 19.91 20.66
CA SER A 231 -1.79 18.79 21.59
C SER A 231 -1.96 17.45 20.88
N GLN A 232 -2.96 17.32 19.99
CA GLN A 232 -3.17 16.07 19.23
C GLN A 232 -2.03 15.76 18.27
N TYR A 233 -1.34 16.74 17.67
CA TYR A 233 -0.15 16.47 16.87
C TYR A 233 1.04 16.02 17.73
N ILE A 234 1.22 16.59 18.91
CA ILE A 234 2.27 16.17 19.87
C ILE A 234 1.99 14.71 20.31
N ASP A 235 0.76 14.43 20.74
CA ASP A 235 0.32 13.10 21.17
C ASP A 235 0.45 12.06 20.05
N TRP A 236 0.17 12.45 18.80
CA TRP A 236 0.38 11.58 17.63
C TRP A 236 1.84 11.15 17.50
N PHE A 237 2.77 12.12 17.60
CA PHE A 237 4.20 11.82 17.53
C PHE A 237 4.66 10.88 18.65
N GLU A 238 4.22 11.13 19.87
CA GLU A 238 4.55 10.26 21.02
C GLU A 238 3.93 8.86 20.82
N ARG A 239 2.68 8.79 20.35
CA ARG A 239 2.04 7.50 20.07
C ARG A 239 2.77 6.70 19.00
N LEU A 240 3.26 7.35 17.94
CA LEU A 240 4.04 6.69 16.90
C LEU A 240 5.37 6.15 17.44
N LYS A 241 6.04 6.85 18.35
CA LYS A 241 7.26 6.36 19.03
C LYS A 241 6.96 5.10 19.86
N VAL A 242 5.91 5.15 20.67
CA VAL A 242 5.47 3.98 21.47
C VAL A 242 5.13 2.81 20.56
N LYS A 243 4.36 3.04 19.48
CA LYS A 243 4.00 1.99 18.53
C LYS A 243 5.22 1.38 17.85
N ASN A 244 6.22 2.20 17.51
CA ASN A 244 7.48 1.72 16.93
C ASN A 244 8.19 0.74 17.86
N MET A 245 8.25 1.03 19.16
CA MET A 245 8.84 0.14 20.15
C MET A 245 8.04 -1.17 20.30
N LEU A 246 6.72 -1.08 20.38
CA LEU A 246 5.83 -2.25 20.48
C LEU A 246 5.91 -3.16 19.27
N ASN A 247 6.11 -2.59 18.09
CA ASN A 247 6.16 -3.35 16.84
C ASN A 247 7.45 -4.15 16.66
N MET A 248 8.53 -3.85 17.36
CA MET A 248 9.86 -4.42 17.10
C MET A 248 9.85 -5.95 16.95
N PHE A 249 9.18 -6.66 17.88
CA PHE A 249 9.09 -8.12 17.90
C PHE A 249 7.65 -8.64 17.74
N ALA A 250 6.68 -7.76 17.55
CA ALA A 250 5.29 -8.18 17.43
C ALA A 250 5.07 -9.06 16.20
N ASP A 251 4.47 -10.22 16.39
CA ASP A 251 4.25 -11.22 15.34
C ASP A 251 3.46 -10.71 14.13
N PRO A 252 2.33 -9.98 14.32
CA PRO A 252 1.54 -9.50 13.20
C PRO A 252 2.11 -8.22 12.56
N GLN A 253 3.15 -7.63 13.16
CA GLN A 253 3.74 -6.36 12.76
C GLN A 253 5.21 -6.52 12.37
N ASN A 254 5.82 -5.42 11.90
CA ASN A 254 7.21 -5.39 11.45
C ASN A 254 7.52 -6.46 10.38
N ILE A 255 6.58 -6.61 9.42
CA ILE A 255 6.78 -7.46 8.25
C ILE A 255 7.58 -6.65 7.22
N SER A 256 8.89 -6.52 7.46
CA SER A 256 9.79 -5.61 6.74
C SER A 256 11.21 -6.18 6.72
N LEU A 257 12.13 -5.52 6.01
CA LEU A 257 13.57 -5.84 6.11
C LEU A 257 14.09 -5.65 7.54
N LEU A 258 13.61 -4.59 8.22
CA LEU A 258 13.96 -4.34 9.62
C LEU A 258 13.49 -5.49 10.52
N GLY A 259 12.25 -5.96 10.28
CA GLY A 259 11.68 -7.10 11.01
C GLY A 259 12.39 -8.42 10.73
N VAL A 260 12.82 -8.66 9.49
CA VAL A 260 13.63 -9.85 9.13
C VAL A 260 14.89 -9.90 9.99
N VAL A 261 15.69 -8.82 9.97
CA VAL A 261 16.95 -8.78 10.71
C VAL A 261 16.71 -8.88 12.22
N ARG A 262 15.76 -8.13 12.77
CA ARG A 262 15.47 -8.09 14.19
C ARG A 262 14.96 -9.43 14.74
N LYS A 263 13.98 -10.04 14.09
CA LYS A 263 13.40 -11.31 14.54
C LYS A 263 14.34 -12.49 14.38
N ILE A 264 15.16 -12.52 13.32
CA ILE A 264 16.14 -13.59 13.11
C ILE A 264 17.35 -13.44 14.04
N SER A 265 17.84 -12.21 14.25
CA SER A 265 18.97 -11.98 15.18
C SER A 265 18.57 -12.09 16.65
N GLY A 266 17.29 -11.89 16.99
CA GLY A 266 16.83 -11.79 18.36
C GLY A 266 17.35 -10.57 19.13
N ASN A 267 18.06 -9.65 18.45
CA ASN A 267 18.72 -8.51 19.09
C ASN A 267 17.75 -7.31 19.16
N ALA A 268 17.43 -6.88 20.39
CA ALA A 268 16.60 -5.72 20.66
C ALA A 268 17.39 -4.40 20.64
N GLU A 269 18.69 -4.43 20.83
CA GLU A 269 19.49 -3.26 21.13
C GLU A 269 20.06 -2.55 19.88
N TYR A 270 20.14 -3.24 18.71
CA TYR A 270 20.67 -2.58 17.54
C TYR A 270 19.71 -1.50 17.00
N SER A 271 20.27 -0.43 16.50
CA SER A 271 19.50 0.64 15.86
C SER A 271 19.07 0.24 14.44
N ASP A 272 17.78 0.40 14.10
CA ASP A 272 17.28 0.21 12.73
C ASP A 272 17.99 1.13 11.71
N MET A 273 18.66 2.20 12.17
CA MET A 273 19.45 3.08 11.30
C MET A 273 20.58 2.35 10.58
N TRP A 274 21.12 1.27 11.14
CA TRP A 274 22.09 0.42 10.46
C TRP A 274 21.59 -0.23 9.17
N LEU A 275 20.28 -0.35 9.01
CA LEU A 275 19.64 -0.84 7.78
C LEU A 275 19.03 0.30 6.97
N ILE A 276 18.42 1.28 7.64
CA ILE A 276 17.76 2.42 6.99
C ILE A 276 18.77 3.26 6.22
N ILE A 277 19.93 3.59 6.79
CA ILE A 277 20.92 4.45 6.12
C ILE A 277 21.48 3.78 4.85
N PRO A 278 21.98 2.54 4.85
CA PRO A 278 22.36 1.86 3.61
C PRO A 278 21.22 1.70 2.63
N GLY A 279 20.00 1.42 3.13
CA GLY A 279 18.80 1.33 2.31
C GLY A 279 18.49 2.65 1.60
N LEU A 280 18.57 3.79 2.29
CA LEU A 280 18.40 5.11 1.71
C LEU A 280 19.49 5.43 0.69
N ILE A 281 20.73 5.05 0.95
CA ILE A 281 21.83 5.23 -0.02
C ILE A 281 21.50 4.46 -1.31
N LEU A 282 21.17 3.16 -1.21
CA LEU A 282 20.80 2.35 -2.37
C LEU A 282 19.56 2.91 -3.09
N PHE A 283 18.59 3.40 -2.35
CA PHE A 283 17.39 4.07 -2.89
C PHE A 283 17.75 5.34 -3.65
N CYS A 284 18.73 6.13 -3.17
CA CYS A 284 19.08 7.43 -3.74
C CYS A 284 20.08 7.34 -4.91
N ILE A 285 20.93 6.32 -4.99
CA ILE A 285 21.92 6.20 -6.09
C ILE A 285 21.30 6.35 -7.48
N PRO A 286 20.13 5.76 -7.81
CA PRO A 286 19.48 5.93 -9.11
C PRO A 286 19.25 7.38 -9.53
N TYR A 287 19.07 8.31 -8.57
CA TYR A 287 18.86 9.73 -8.91
C TYR A 287 20.09 10.38 -9.57
N LEU A 288 21.28 9.82 -9.41
CA LEU A 288 22.48 10.30 -10.08
C LEU A 288 22.45 10.01 -11.59
N ARG A 289 21.57 9.11 -12.05
CA ARG A 289 21.43 8.75 -13.46
C ARG A 289 20.47 9.67 -14.22
N ILE A 290 20.71 10.96 -14.19
CA ILE A 290 19.84 12.02 -14.76
C ILE A 290 19.55 11.75 -16.24
N SER A 291 20.51 11.20 -17.02
CA SER A 291 20.32 10.84 -18.42
C SER A 291 19.20 9.83 -18.67
N GLN A 292 18.87 9.01 -17.65
CA GLN A 292 17.80 8.01 -17.72
C GLN A 292 16.39 8.60 -17.44
N TYR A 293 16.28 9.80 -16.87
CA TYR A 293 14.99 10.42 -16.52
C TYR A 293 14.07 10.64 -17.72
N LYS A 294 14.62 10.75 -18.93
CA LYS A 294 13.84 10.89 -20.16
C LYS A 294 13.05 9.62 -20.52
N TYR A 295 13.46 8.45 -20.00
CA TYR A 295 12.81 7.18 -20.30
C TYR A 295 11.67 6.90 -19.32
N PRO A 296 10.45 6.66 -19.85
CA PRO A 296 9.29 6.36 -19.01
C PRO A 296 9.48 5.17 -18.08
N ALA A 297 10.09 4.09 -18.60
CA ALA A 297 10.36 2.89 -17.80
C ALA A 297 11.20 3.20 -16.55
N PHE A 298 12.22 4.07 -16.66
CA PHE A 298 13.03 4.47 -15.51
C PHE A 298 12.19 5.19 -14.44
N ARG A 299 11.25 6.06 -14.84
CA ARG A 299 10.36 6.77 -13.90
C ARG A 299 9.41 5.79 -13.21
N PHE A 300 8.88 4.80 -13.93
CA PHE A 300 8.06 3.75 -13.34
C PHE A 300 8.86 2.82 -12.43
N MET A 301 10.11 2.54 -12.76
CA MET A 301 10.99 1.79 -11.85
C MET A 301 11.25 2.54 -10.56
N LEU A 302 11.37 3.88 -10.60
CA LEU A 302 11.45 4.68 -9.39
C LEU A 302 10.14 4.62 -8.58
N LEU A 303 8.98 4.65 -9.24
CA LEU A 303 7.70 4.44 -8.55
C LEU A 303 7.66 3.07 -7.87
N ALA A 304 8.09 2.00 -8.55
CA ALA A 304 8.18 0.67 -7.96
C ALA A 304 9.15 0.63 -6.77
N ASN A 305 10.30 1.29 -6.88
CA ASN A 305 11.27 1.43 -5.79
C ASN A 305 10.65 2.12 -4.56
N VAL A 306 9.93 3.23 -4.74
CA VAL A 306 9.24 3.96 -3.67
C VAL A 306 8.19 3.08 -2.98
N LEU A 307 7.35 2.37 -3.76
CA LEU A 307 6.29 1.51 -3.23
C LEU A 307 6.82 0.34 -2.39
N LEU A 308 7.95 -0.24 -2.79
CA LEU A 308 8.60 -1.29 -2.02
C LEU A 308 9.35 -0.72 -0.80
N PHE A 309 10.07 0.39 -0.98
CA PHE A 309 10.84 1.01 0.09
C PHE A 309 9.97 1.38 1.30
N VAL A 310 8.80 1.98 1.08
CA VAL A 310 7.92 2.41 2.17
C VAL A 310 7.42 1.23 3.01
N VAL A 311 7.28 0.05 2.43
CA VAL A 311 6.87 -1.16 3.14
C VAL A 311 8.06 -1.84 3.80
N LEU A 312 9.18 -1.97 3.10
CA LEU A 312 10.33 -2.74 3.56
C LEU A 312 11.16 -2.02 4.65
N PHE A 313 11.10 -0.69 4.72
CA PHE A 313 11.86 0.11 5.69
C PHE A 313 10.95 0.78 6.74
N SER A 314 9.84 0.13 7.07
CA SER A 314 8.92 0.57 8.13
C SER A 314 8.69 -0.55 9.15
N THR A 315 8.90 -0.25 10.43
CA THR A 315 8.54 -1.14 11.56
C THR A 315 7.02 -1.29 11.70
N GLY A 316 6.23 -0.33 11.18
CA GLY A 316 4.77 -0.39 11.12
C GLY A 316 4.22 -1.24 9.97
N SER A 317 5.07 -1.92 9.21
CA SER A 317 4.62 -2.81 8.13
C SER A 317 3.90 -4.03 8.67
N GLU A 318 2.71 -4.25 8.18
CA GLU A 318 1.83 -5.36 8.47
C GLU A 318 1.32 -6.02 7.18
N ALA A 319 0.65 -7.17 7.28
CA ALA A 319 0.18 -7.89 6.10
C ALA A 319 -0.68 -7.03 5.17
N SER A 320 -1.55 -6.17 5.72
CA SER A 320 -2.41 -5.26 4.95
C SER A 320 -1.65 -4.15 4.21
N GLY A 321 -0.40 -3.86 4.59
CA GLY A 321 0.47 -2.89 3.91
C GLY A 321 1.05 -3.41 2.60
N TYR A 322 1.04 -4.73 2.38
CA TYR A 322 1.62 -5.34 1.19
C TYR A 322 0.85 -5.05 -0.10
N ILE A 323 -0.37 -4.52 -0.02
CA ILE A 323 -1.05 -3.95 -1.20
C ILE A 323 -0.19 -2.88 -1.88
N ILE A 324 0.56 -2.08 -1.12
CA ILE A 324 1.48 -1.05 -1.63
C ILE A 324 2.65 -1.73 -2.36
N ALA A 325 3.31 -2.70 -1.72
CA ALA A 325 4.46 -3.39 -2.28
C ALA A 325 4.12 -4.19 -3.55
N MET A 326 2.97 -4.90 -3.57
CA MET A 326 2.58 -5.75 -4.70
C MET A 326 2.28 -4.95 -5.97
N ILE A 327 1.75 -3.73 -5.85
CA ILE A 327 1.64 -2.81 -6.97
C ILE A 327 3.04 -2.45 -7.50
N GLY A 328 4.00 -2.19 -6.61
CA GLY A 328 5.39 -1.95 -6.97
C GLY A 328 6.03 -3.12 -7.72
N VAL A 329 5.83 -4.35 -7.25
CA VAL A 329 6.32 -5.58 -7.91
C VAL A 329 5.70 -5.77 -9.31
N ALA A 330 4.40 -5.49 -9.46
CA ALA A 330 3.73 -5.57 -10.76
C ALA A 330 4.30 -4.52 -11.74
N ILE A 331 4.54 -3.30 -11.29
CA ILE A 331 5.15 -2.23 -12.09
C ILE A 331 6.59 -2.61 -12.48
N TRP A 332 7.40 -3.12 -11.54
CA TRP A 332 8.73 -3.62 -11.84
C TRP A 332 8.71 -4.67 -12.96
N TYR A 333 7.85 -5.68 -12.84
CA TYR A 333 7.75 -6.74 -13.86
C TYR A 333 7.43 -6.19 -15.25
N ILE A 334 6.51 -5.21 -15.32
CA ILE A 334 6.11 -4.55 -16.59
C ILE A 334 7.25 -3.73 -17.19
N CYS A 335 8.05 -3.05 -16.37
CA CYS A 335 9.03 -2.05 -16.80
C CYS A 335 10.48 -2.56 -16.80
N SER A 336 10.75 -3.74 -16.24
CA SER A 336 12.09 -4.33 -16.15
C SER A 336 12.76 -4.45 -17.51
N VAL A 337 14.00 -4.03 -17.57
CA VAL A 337 14.90 -4.13 -18.72
C VAL A 337 15.89 -5.27 -18.59
N SER A 338 15.76 -6.09 -17.56
CA SER A 338 16.65 -7.21 -17.29
C SER A 338 16.78 -8.13 -18.50
N PRO A 339 18.02 -8.52 -18.90
CA PRO A 339 18.22 -9.53 -19.94
C PRO A 339 17.76 -10.93 -19.49
N HIS A 340 17.68 -11.16 -18.18
CA HIS A 340 17.33 -12.46 -17.59
C HIS A 340 15.82 -12.63 -17.41
N LYS A 341 15.07 -12.70 -18.53
CA LYS A 341 13.60 -12.78 -18.51
C LYS A 341 13.03 -13.96 -17.72
N LYS A 342 13.70 -15.12 -17.73
CA LYS A 342 13.29 -16.30 -16.93
C LYS A 342 13.38 -16.02 -15.43
N TYR A 343 14.47 -15.40 -14.97
CA TYR A 343 14.64 -15.01 -13.57
C TYR A 343 13.54 -14.00 -13.14
N THR A 344 13.34 -12.94 -13.93
CA THR A 344 12.32 -11.92 -13.68
C THR A 344 10.94 -12.54 -13.56
N TYR A 345 10.57 -13.46 -14.48
CA TYR A 345 9.29 -14.14 -14.48
C TYR A 345 9.11 -15.02 -13.23
N TRP A 346 10.11 -15.87 -12.91
CA TRP A 346 9.99 -16.76 -11.76
C TRP A 346 10.00 -16.03 -10.42
N LEU A 347 10.78 -14.96 -10.30
CA LEU A 347 10.75 -14.11 -9.12
C LEU A 347 9.41 -13.41 -8.96
N TRP A 348 8.80 -12.94 -10.07
CA TRP A 348 7.47 -12.36 -10.07
C TRP A 348 6.40 -13.36 -9.61
N ILE A 349 6.39 -14.59 -10.14
CA ILE A 349 5.48 -15.65 -9.71
C ILE A 349 5.72 -16.05 -8.25
N ALA A 350 6.98 -16.24 -7.85
CA ALA A 350 7.31 -16.59 -6.47
C ALA A 350 6.82 -15.52 -5.48
N THR A 351 6.97 -14.25 -5.85
CA THR A 351 6.48 -13.13 -5.03
C THR A 351 4.96 -13.19 -4.90
N LEU A 352 4.23 -13.40 -6.01
CA LEU A 352 2.77 -13.55 -5.96
C LEU A 352 2.33 -14.67 -5.02
N VAL A 353 2.96 -15.83 -5.13
CA VAL A 353 2.59 -17.02 -4.34
C VAL A 353 2.96 -16.83 -2.87
N ILE A 354 4.20 -16.44 -2.58
CA ILE A 354 4.68 -16.33 -1.20
C ILE A 354 3.99 -15.19 -0.47
N VAL A 355 3.91 -14.02 -1.06
CA VAL A 355 3.27 -12.85 -0.43
C VAL A 355 1.76 -13.08 -0.31
N GLY A 356 1.11 -13.49 -1.40
CA GLY A 356 -0.35 -13.64 -1.43
C GLY A 356 -0.89 -14.77 -0.54
N LEU A 357 -0.11 -15.84 -0.31
CA LEU A 357 -0.60 -16.98 0.47
C LEU A 357 -0.11 -17.01 1.93
N SER A 358 1.05 -16.43 2.21
CA SER A 358 1.75 -16.61 3.51
C SER A 358 0.93 -16.25 4.74
N THR A 359 0.02 -15.30 4.64
CA THR A 359 -0.81 -14.84 5.77
C THR A 359 -2.26 -15.30 5.71
N THR A 360 -2.61 -16.12 4.71
CA THR A 360 -3.98 -16.65 4.54
C THR A 360 -4.22 -17.90 5.37
N GLU A 361 -5.50 -18.24 5.58
CA GLU A 361 -5.91 -19.48 6.23
C GLU A 361 -5.63 -20.74 5.37
N LEU A 362 -5.22 -20.58 4.10
CA LEU A 362 -4.79 -21.68 3.24
C LEU A 362 -3.48 -22.33 3.73
N VAL A 363 -2.67 -21.56 4.48
CA VAL A 363 -1.45 -22.08 5.10
C VAL A 363 -1.77 -22.60 6.50
N PRO A 364 -1.46 -23.87 6.82
CA PRO A 364 -1.68 -24.42 8.14
C PRO A 364 -1.07 -23.56 9.25
N SER A 365 -1.77 -23.41 10.37
CA SER A 365 -1.34 -22.58 11.49
C SER A 365 0.04 -22.95 12.03
N ILE A 366 0.39 -24.24 12.02
CA ILE A 366 1.71 -24.74 12.44
C ILE A 366 2.84 -24.17 11.55
N VAL A 367 2.65 -24.10 10.25
CA VAL A 367 3.61 -23.53 9.29
C VAL A 367 3.64 -22.01 9.43
N ARG A 368 2.47 -21.39 9.55
CA ARG A 368 2.33 -19.94 9.69
C ARG A 368 3.02 -19.42 10.96
N ASN A 369 2.81 -20.10 12.09
CA ASN A 369 3.37 -19.68 13.37
C ASN A 369 4.81 -20.17 13.60
N GLY A 370 5.18 -21.34 13.06
CA GLY A 370 6.52 -21.91 13.25
C GLY A 370 7.56 -21.46 12.22
N LEU A 371 7.13 -21.02 11.03
CA LEU A 371 8.06 -20.66 9.95
C LEU A 371 7.80 -19.25 9.42
N ILE A 372 6.57 -18.95 8.98
CA ILE A 372 6.32 -17.72 8.23
C ILE A 372 6.49 -16.47 9.10
N ARG A 373 5.91 -16.46 10.29
CA ARG A 373 5.96 -15.31 11.20
C ARG A 373 7.34 -15.09 11.82
N PRO A 374 8.00 -16.11 12.42
CA PRO A 374 9.31 -15.92 13.03
C PRO A 374 10.39 -15.47 12.05
N TYR A 375 10.36 -15.97 10.81
CA TYR A 375 11.35 -15.66 9.77
C TYR A 375 10.88 -14.57 8.79
N VAL A 376 9.70 -13.97 9.03
CA VAL A 376 9.13 -12.90 8.22
C VAL A 376 9.11 -13.25 6.71
N ILE A 377 8.74 -14.50 6.39
CA ILE A 377 8.85 -15.07 5.03
C ILE A 377 8.14 -14.21 3.97
N LYS A 378 7.05 -13.55 4.34
CA LYS A 378 6.30 -12.64 3.44
C LYS A 378 7.18 -11.51 2.88
N ALA A 379 8.18 -11.03 3.62
CA ALA A 379 9.02 -9.91 3.20
C ALA A 379 10.11 -10.31 2.20
N TRP A 380 10.62 -11.54 2.24
CA TRP A 380 11.78 -11.95 1.49
C TRP A 380 11.69 -11.74 -0.02
N PRO A 381 10.61 -12.16 -0.72
CA PRO A 381 10.52 -11.94 -2.16
C PRO A 381 10.52 -10.46 -2.52
N CYS A 382 9.85 -9.62 -1.72
CA CYS A 382 9.83 -8.18 -1.94
C CYS A 382 11.21 -7.54 -1.72
N ILE A 383 12.01 -8.04 -0.76
CA ILE A 383 13.40 -7.61 -0.54
C ILE A 383 14.25 -7.93 -1.79
N VAL A 384 14.13 -9.15 -2.32
CA VAL A 384 14.87 -9.56 -3.53
C VAL A 384 14.46 -8.72 -4.74
N VAL A 385 13.16 -8.47 -4.92
CA VAL A 385 12.66 -7.59 -5.99
C VAL A 385 13.19 -6.17 -5.81
N TRP A 386 13.17 -5.62 -4.60
CA TRP A 386 13.67 -4.27 -4.34
C TRP A 386 15.18 -4.14 -4.65
N LEU A 387 15.98 -5.10 -4.24
CA LEU A 387 17.41 -5.15 -4.57
C LEU A 387 17.61 -5.27 -6.10
N THR A 388 16.78 -6.06 -6.78
CA THR A 388 16.82 -6.18 -8.26
C THR A 388 16.48 -4.85 -8.92
N ILE A 389 15.46 -4.12 -8.42
CA ILE A 389 15.13 -2.77 -8.90
C ILE A 389 16.32 -1.82 -8.73
N CYS A 390 16.94 -1.80 -7.55
CA CYS A 390 18.13 -0.96 -7.29
C CYS A 390 19.25 -1.30 -8.27
N TYR A 391 19.54 -2.59 -8.48
CA TYR A 391 20.53 -3.04 -9.45
C TYR A 391 20.17 -2.58 -10.88
N GLU A 392 18.95 -2.87 -11.36
CA GLU A 392 18.54 -2.49 -12.71
C GLU A 392 18.62 -0.97 -12.91
N MET A 393 18.16 -0.19 -11.92
CA MET A 393 18.20 1.27 -12.00
C MET A 393 19.61 1.85 -11.95
N CYS A 394 20.56 1.18 -11.30
CA CYS A 394 21.94 1.64 -11.22
C CYS A 394 22.77 1.26 -12.46
N PHE A 395 22.53 0.09 -13.05
CA PHE A 395 23.48 -0.48 -14.01
C PHE A 395 22.91 -0.68 -15.42
N LEU A 396 21.59 -0.83 -15.60
CA LEU A 396 21.01 -1.11 -16.92
C LEU A 396 20.58 0.18 -17.65
N ASP A 397 20.56 0.12 -18.97
CA ASP A 397 20.11 1.23 -19.83
C ASP A 397 18.63 1.06 -20.22
N PHE A 398 17.82 2.03 -19.84
CA PHE A 398 16.40 2.06 -20.10
C PHE A 398 16.02 2.52 -21.50
N SER A 399 17.00 2.91 -22.35
CA SER A 399 16.75 3.20 -23.78
C SER A 399 16.22 1.98 -24.54
N HIS A 400 16.56 0.77 -24.11
CA HIS A 400 16.16 -0.50 -24.70
C HIS A 400 14.90 -1.11 -24.07
N SER A 401 14.23 -0.38 -23.16
CA SER A 401 13.00 -0.88 -22.55
C SER A 401 11.94 -1.16 -23.61
N PRO A 402 11.24 -2.31 -23.53
CA PRO A 402 10.08 -2.56 -24.37
C PRO A 402 8.93 -1.57 -24.11
N TYR A 403 8.99 -0.89 -22.97
CA TYR A 403 8.04 0.15 -22.59
C TYR A 403 8.46 1.51 -23.17
N LYS A 404 7.98 1.83 -24.38
CA LYS A 404 8.35 3.07 -25.10
C LYS A 404 7.29 4.17 -25.07
N HIS A 405 6.07 3.90 -24.63
CA HIS A 405 4.98 4.86 -24.74
C HIS A 405 4.52 5.39 -23.38
N ILE A 406 4.79 6.67 -23.16
CA ILE A 406 3.84 7.53 -22.46
C ILE A 406 3.15 8.31 -23.58
N THR A 407 1.87 8.09 -23.81
CA THR A 407 1.04 9.10 -24.47
C THR A 407 1.03 10.30 -23.53
N THR A 408 1.79 11.33 -23.89
CA THR A 408 1.81 12.63 -23.22
C THR A 408 0.46 13.32 -23.36
#